data_fb24a6f58d827a7b7bc64f45158adb13
#
_entry.id   fb24a6f58d827a7b7bc64f45158adb13
#
_cell.length_a   1.000
_cell.length_b   1.000
_cell.length_c   1.000
_cell.angle_alpha   90.00
_cell.angle_beta   90.00
_cell.angle_gamma   90.00
#
_symmetry.space_group_name_H-M   'P 1'
#
loop_
_entity.id
_entity.type
_entity.pdbx_description
1 polymer ?
#
loop_
_entity_poly.entity_id
_entity_poly.type
_entity_poly.pdbx_seq_one_letter_code
_entity_poly.pdbx_strand_id
1 'polypeptide(L)'
;GAEGNCDTSGKLSGKELAEVVNSGKINLIHGGNRAAEELKSQADNYLMRNRMAKVKGTFKFMGYPFVDSLGEYLTLASWGDIFDGKALISGISHHFSIDQGWSTQLTIGMPQPSFSDQKSSCADETEGRWSPPVRGLLIGKVIGLENDPQGAFRIAVSIPILESQDQEIWARIAHPDAGDQRGMIFYPEIGDEVVLGFLNEDPRDAVILGSLNSSANPSPLTPKDENFKKAIVTKSGMQLVFDEDEISIEIKTPGGNQISVNEREKIVMMSDQSGNRVKLDPNGIELYSPKSIQITSESEVKIQGTTIEIQAQANLKAEGSAGAELSSSGVTTVKGSLIQIN
;
A
#
# COMPACT_ATOMS: atom_id res chain seq x y z
N GLY A 1 10.75 11.45 -18.58
CA GLY A 1 12.04 10.78 -18.69
C GLY A 1 13.16 11.78 -18.82
N ALA A 2 14.30 11.49 -18.22
CA ALA A 2 15.52 12.30 -18.34
C ALA A 2 16.38 11.73 -19.47
N GLU A 3 17.01 12.59 -20.27
CA GLU A 3 17.99 12.18 -21.27
C GLU A 3 19.40 12.27 -20.66
N GLY A 4 20.18 11.19 -20.80
CA GLY A 4 21.56 11.16 -20.34
C GLY A 4 22.45 12.04 -21.23
N ASN A 5 23.35 12.79 -20.62
CA ASN A 5 24.34 13.59 -21.33
C ASN A 5 25.72 13.24 -20.80
N CYS A 6 26.56 12.64 -21.64
CA CYS A 6 27.94 12.36 -21.31
C CYS A 6 28.80 12.49 -22.57
N ASP A 7 29.83 13.31 -22.51
CA ASP A 7 30.79 13.48 -23.60
C ASP A 7 32.12 12.84 -23.22
N THR A 8 32.38 11.66 -23.75
CA THR A 8 33.66 10.96 -23.54
C THR A 8 34.18 10.44 -24.85
N SER A 9 35.36 10.89 -25.21
CA SER A 9 36.38 10.27 -26.07
C SER A 9 36.03 9.87 -27.54
N GLY A 10 36.90 10.28 -28.42
CA GLY A 10 36.98 9.89 -29.84
C GLY A 10 36.42 10.93 -30.79
N LYS A 11 36.94 10.99 -32.01
CA LYS A 11 36.45 11.88 -33.07
C LYS A 11 35.00 11.57 -33.46
N LEU A 12 34.54 10.33 -33.36
CA LEU A 12 33.20 9.90 -33.56
C LEU A 12 32.42 9.84 -32.24
N SER A 13 31.32 10.56 -32.12
CA SER A 13 30.45 10.49 -30.94
C SER A 13 29.71 9.15 -30.88
N GLY A 14 29.36 8.71 -29.67
CA GLY A 14 28.51 7.53 -29.53
C GLY A 14 27.13 7.69 -30.15
N LYS A 15 26.64 8.94 -30.33
CA LYS A 15 25.37 9.26 -30.98
C LYS A 15 25.49 9.01 -32.50
N GLU A 16 26.56 9.50 -33.14
CA GLU A 16 26.81 9.25 -34.57
C GLU A 16 26.93 7.75 -34.88
N LEU A 17 27.61 6.98 -34.00
CA LEU A 17 27.71 5.54 -34.19
C LEU A 17 26.35 4.85 -34.04
N ALA A 18 25.53 5.28 -33.08
CA ALA A 18 24.18 4.76 -32.87
C ALA A 18 23.26 5.05 -34.07
N GLU A 19 23.38 6.21 -34.68
CA GLU A 19 22.65 6.61 -35.91
C GLU A 19 23.06 5.72 -37.10
N VAL A 20 24.37 5.44 -37.26
CA VAL A 20 24.86 4.59 -38.34
C VAL A 20 24.34 3.17 -38.27
N VAL A 21 24.27 2.59 -37.05
CA VAL A 21 23.75 1.22 -36.83
C VAL A 21 22.24 1.19 -36.59
N ASN A 22 21.58 2.35 -36.71
CA ASN A 22 20.13 2.50 -36.46
C ASN A 22 19.67 1.91 -35.13
N SER A 23 20.50 2.06 -34.09
CA SER A 23 20.14 1.62 -32.74
C SER A 23 19.09 2.60 -32.20
N GLY A 24 17.90 2.07 -31.85
CA GLY A 24 16.81 2.86 -31.28
C GLY A 24 17.14 3.42 -29.89
N LYS A 25 16.25 4.26 -29.36
CA LYS A 25 16.34 4.75 -27.98
C LYS A 25 16.13 3.59 -27.01
N ILE A 26 16.98 3.49 -26.01
CA ILE A 26 16.82 2.56 -24.89
C ILE A 26 16.01 3.27 -23.81
N ASN A 27 14.89 2.69 -23.42
CA ASN A 27 14.07 3.18 -22.32
C ASN A 27 14.39 2.37 -21.05
N LEU A 28 15.01 3.03 -20.07
CA LEU A 28 15.16 2.46 -18.74
C LEU A 28 13.87 2.70 -17.96
N ILE A 29 13.16 1.62 -17.62
CA ILE A 29 11.88 1.68 -16.93
C ILE A 29 12.09 1.22 -15.48
N HIS A 30 11.62 2.00 -14.54
CA HIS A 30 11.60 1.65 -13.11
C HIS A 30 10.15 1.65 -12.61
N GLY A 31 9.75 0.60 -11.87
CA GLY A 31 8.37 0.45 -11.38
C GLY A 31 8.02 1.32 -10.17
N GLY A 32 9.02 1.94 -9.52
CA GLY A 32 8.83 2.78 -8.35
C GLY A 32 8.79 4.28 -8.66
N ASN A 33 8.40 5.08 -7.68
CA ASN A 33 8.41 6.54 -7.78
C ASN A 33 9.84 7.06 -7.50
N ARG A 34 10.46 7.70 -8.50
CA ARG A 34 11.82 8.24 -8.43
C ARG A 34 11.83 9.73 -8.73
N ALA A 35 12.72 10.46 -8.06
CA ALA A 35 12.97 11.86 -8.38
C ALA A 35 13.55 12.01 -9.78
N ALA A 36 13.20 13.09 -10.47
CA ALA A 36 13.67 13.35 -11.84
C ALA A 36 15.22 13.41 -11.92
N GLU A 37 15.87 13.92 -10.89
CA GLU A 37 17.33 14.00 -10.79
C GLU A 37 17.97 12.61 -10.67
N GLU A 38 17.34 11.70 -9.92
CA GLU A 38 17.79 10.32 -9.80
C GLU A 38 17.69 9.59 -11.15
N LEU A 39 16.56 9.71 -11.84
CA LEU A 39 16.37 9.14 -13.18
C LEU A 39 17.37 9.68 -14.18
N LYS A 40 17.69 10.99 -14.10
CA LYS A 40 18.70 11.61 -14.93
C LYS A 40 20.08 11.02 -14.63
N SER A 41 20.46 10.92 -13.36
CA SER A 41 21.74 10.34 -12.93
C SER A 41 21.88 8.89 -13.39
N GLN A 42 20.81 8.10 -13.36
CA GLN A 42 20.78 6.74 -13.88
C GLN A 42 21.02 6.70 -15.39
N ALA A 43 20.31 7.54 -16.15
CA ALA A 43 20.47 7.65 -17.58
C ALA A 43 21.90 8.09 -17.98
N ASP A 44 22.44 9.08 -17.26
CA ASP A 44 23.82 9.58 -17.48
C ASP A 44 24.85 8.49 -17.21
N ASN A 45 24.70 7.74 -16.13
CA ASN A 45 25.60 6.65 -15.76
C ASN A 45 25.54 5.48 -16.76
N TYR A 46 24.35 5.08 -17.19
CA TYR A 46 24.16 4.06 -18.21
C TYR A 46 24.85 4.46 -19.52
N LEU A 47 24.64 5.69 -19.96
CA LEU A 47 25.25 6.22 -21.16
C LEU A 47 26.78 6.31 -21.05
N MET A 48 27.30 6.78 -19.91
CA MET A 48 28.72 6.88 -19.61
C MET A 48 29.41 5.51 -19.66
N ARG A 49 28.84 4.49 -19.02
CA ARG A 49 29.36 3.11 -19.06
C ARG A 49 29.43 2.57 -20.48
N ASN A 50 28.38 2.75 -21.26
CA ASN A 50 28.36 2.33 -22.67
C ASN A 50 29.41 3.04 -23.51
N ARG A 51 29.63 4.33 -23.27
CA ARG A 51 30.67 5.10 -23.98
C ARG A 51 32.09 4.68 -23.59
N MET A 52 32.34 4.39 -22.29
CA MET A 52 33.63 3.87 -21.83
C MET A 52 33.92 2.47 -22.39
N ALA A 53 32.89 1.72 -22.75
CA ALA A 53 33.03 0.40 -23.39
C ALA A 53 33.19 0.46 -24.90
N LYS A 54 33.07 1.65 -25.52
CA LYS A 54 33.11 1.86 -26.98
C LYS A 54 34.43 1.39 -27.61
N VAL A 55 35.59 1.69 -26.97
CA VAL A 55 36.92 1.28 -27.41
C VAL A 55 37.50 0.37 -26.38
N LYS A 56 37.79 -0.87 -26.78
CA LYS A 56 38.39 -1.90 -25.91
C LYS A 56 39.65 -2.45 -26.59
N GLY A 57 40.63 -2.73 -25.78
CA GLY A 57 41.87 -3.33 -26.29
C GLY A 57 42.91 -3.51 -25.22
N THR A 58 44.02 -4.01 -25.65
CA THR A 58 45.24 -4.18 -24.82
C THR A 58 46.43 -3.66 -25.55
N PHE A 59 47.25 -2.91 -24.84
CA PHE A 59 48.55 -2.43 -25.36
C PHE A 59 49.65 -3.03 -24.53
N LYS A 60 50.64 -3.64 -25.17
CA LYS A 60 51.82 -4.20 -24.51
C LYS A 60 53.05 -3.35 -24.85
N PHE A 61 53.76 -2.94 -23.83
CA PHE A 61 54.97 -2.16 -23.89
C PHE A 61 56.12 -2.95 -23.30
N MET A 62 57.30 -2.77 -23.86
CA MET A 62 58.54 -3.23 -23.22
C MET A 62 59.01 -2.16 -22.23
N GLY A 63 59.24 -2.56 -21.00
CA GLY A 63 59.57 -1.63 -19.91
C GLY A 63 58.37 -1.07 -19.16
N TYR A 64 58.59 -0.01 -18.40
CA TYR A 64 57.59 0.68 -17.59
C TYR A 64 57.11 1.93 -18.32
N PRO A 65 55.88 1.98 -18.80
CA PRO A 65 55.31 3.24 -19.26
C PRO A 65 54.99 4.08 -18.03
N PHE A 66 55.17 5.39 -18.07
CA PHE A 66 54.83 6.34 -17.00
C PHE A 66 53.30 6.51 -16.85
N VAL A 67 52.58 5.41 -16.58
CA VAL A 67 51.16 5.36 -16.35
C VAL A 67 50.95 4.72 -14.98
N ASP A 68 50.70 5.53 -13.98
CA ASP A 68 50.70 5.10 -12.58
C ASP A 68 49.36 4.79 -12.00
N SER A 69 48.27 5.11 -12.73
CA SER A 69 46.94 5.07 -12.12
C SER A 69 45.89 4.42 -13.01
N LEU A 70 45.10 3.52 -12.42
CA LEU A 70 43.84 3.05 -12.99
C LEU A 70 42.82 4.19 -12.99
N GLY A 71 42.00 4.25 -14.03
CA GLY A 71 40.96 5.29 -14.18
C GLY A 71 41.45 6.53 -14.93
N GLU A 72 42.73 6.62 -15.30
CA GLU A 72 43.24 7.65 -16.19
C GLU A 72 42.92 7.36 -17.67
N TYR A 73 43.08 8.38 -18.52
CA TYR A 73 42.82 8.27 -19.95
C TYR A 73 44.09 8.21 -20.73
N LEU A 74 44.22 7.18 -21.56
CA LEU A 74 45.26 7.08 -22.58
C LEU A 74 44.77 7.76 -23.85
N THR A 75 45.60 8.69 -24.40
CA THR A 75 45.32 9.30 -25.70
C THR A 75 45.87 8.42 -26.81
N LEU A 76 45.00 7.93 -27.67
CA LEU A 76 45.31 7.19 -28.86
C LEU A 76 45.37 8.14 -30.06
N ALA A 77 46.45 8.09 -30.86
CA ALA A 77 46.60 8.92 -32.06
C ALA A 77 47.20 8.10 -33.19
N SER A 78 46.78 8.38 -34.42
CA SER A 78 47.21 7.72 -35.64
C SER A 78 46.76 6.26 -35.81
N TRP A 79 45.63 5.89 -35.15
CA TRP A 79 45.00 4.58 -35.26
C TRP A 79 43.75 4.60 -36.12
N GLY A 80 43.45 5.76 -36.72
CA GLY A 80 42.27 6.02 -37.53
C GLY A 80 41.11 6.63 -36.70
N ASP A 81 40.16 7.23 -37.41
CA ASP A 81 39.10 8.07 -36.83
C ASP A 81 38.19 7.32 -35.79
N ILE A 82 38.14 5.99 -35.90
CA ILE A 82 37.33 5.17 -34.97
C ILE A 82 38.03 5.01 -33.59
N PHE A 83 39.40 4.87 -33.63
CA PHE A 83 40.17 4.56 -32.43
C PHE A 83 40.91 5.76 -31.85
N ASP A 84 41.11 6.80 -32.64
CA ASP A 84 41.77 8.02 -32.18
C ASP A 84 40.93 8.72 -31.13
N GLY A 85 41.56 9.14 -30.02
CA GLY A 85 40.93 9.84 -28.93
C GLY A 85 41.37 9.34 -27.56
N LYS A 86 40.58 9.62 -26.54
CA LYS A 86 40.89 9.20 -25.16
C LYS A 86 40.24 7.85 -24.86
N ALA A 87 41.01 6.90 -24.34
CA ALA A 87 40.52 5.61 -23.87
C ALA A 87 40.83 5.44 -22.36
N LEU A 88 39.82 4.96 -21.62
CA LEU A 88 39.96 4.74 -20.18
C LEU A 88 40.87 3.54 -19.91
N ILE A 89 41.87 3.70 -19.02
CA ILE A 89 42.72 2.61 -18.56
C ILE A 89 41.98 1.85 -17.46
N SER A 90 41.54 0.63 -17.76
CA SER A 90 40.77 -0.23 -16.85
C SER A 90 41.61 -1.33 -16.21
N GLY A 91 42.82 -1.56 -16.67
CA GLY A 91 43.72 -2.55 -16.10
C GLY A 91 45.18 -2.29 -16.42
N ILE A 92 46.06 -2.56 -15.48
CA ILE A 92 47.52 -2.51 -15.64
C ILE A 92 48.05 -3.84 -15.12
N SER A 93 48.86 -4.51 -15.95
CA SER A 93 49.55 -5.76 -15.58
C SER A 93 51.00 -5.64 -15.92
N HIS A 94 51.90 -5.87 -14.96
CA HIS A 94 53.33 -5.91 -15.14
C HIS A 94 53.78 -7.36 -15.15
N HIS A 95 54.56 -7.70 -16.14
CA HIS A 95 55.21 -9.01 -16.25
C HIS A 95 56.72 -8.84 -16.32
N PHE A 96 57.42 -9.50 -15.41
CA PHE A 96 58.86 -9.51 -15.35
C PHE A 96 59.37 -10.93 -15.50
N SER A 97 60.29 -11.14 -16.44
CA SER A 97 60.95 -12.43 -16.64
C SER A 97 62.45 -12.22 -16.92
N ILE A 98 63.27 -13.17 -16.48
CA ILE A 98 64.75 -13.10 -16.68
C ILE A 98 65.06 -13.11 -18.17
N ASP A 99 64.30 -13.85 -18.97
CA ASP A 99 64.57 -14.04 -20.40
C ASP A 99 64.03 -12.90 -21.28
N GLN A 100 62.94 -12.30 -20.91
CA GLN A 100 62.18 -11.30 -21.72
C GLN A 100 62.26 -9.89 -21.14
N GLY A 101 62.79 -9.73 -19.93
CA GLY A 101 62.84 -8.46 -19.24
C GLY A 101 61.46 -8.03 -18.71
N TRP A 102 61.28 -6.75 -18.53
CA TRP A 102 60.05 -6.15 -18.04
C TRP A 102 59.11 -5.75 -19.19
N SER A 103 57.85 -6.20 -19.12
CA SER A 103 56.80 -5.75 -20.02
C SER A 103 55.56 -5.30 -19.23
N THR A 104 54.89 -4.28 -19.72
CA THR A 104 53.64 -3.78 -19.13
C THR A 104 52.52 -3.90 -20.14
N GLN A 105 51.42 -4.44 -19.71
CA GLN A 105 50.21 -4.54 -20.49
C GLN A 105 49.13 -3.61 -19.89
N LEU A 106 48.63 -2.68 -20.68
CA LEU A 106 47.50 -1.82 -20.35
C LEU A 106 46.24 -2.39 -20.98
N THR A 107 45.20 -2.51 -20.21
CA THR A 107 43.85 -2.82 -20.69
C THR A 107 43.07 -1.54 -20.75
N ILE A 108 42.46 -1.24 -21.90
CA ILE A 108 41.65 -0.04 -22.12
C ILE A 108 40.18 -0.40 -22.33
N GLY A 109 39.32 0.55 -21.97
CA GLY A 109 37.86 0.43 -22.06
C GLY A 109 37.25 -0.39 -20.92
N MET A 110 35.98 -0.16 -20.61
CA MET A 110 35.30 -0.94 -19.58
C MET A 110 34.73 -2.25 -20.15
N PRO A 111 34.79 -3.35 -19.40
CA PRO A 111 34.11 -4.58 -19.78
C PRO A 111 32.58 -4.37 -19.74
N GLN A 112 31.88 -4.97 -20.70
CA GLN A 112 30.42 -5.14 -20.63
C GLN A 112 30.11 -6.64 -20.78
N PRO A 113 29.25 -7.18 -19.92
CA PRO A 113 28.69 -6.59 -18.71
C PRO A 113 29.76 -6.25 -17.66
N SER A 114 29.46 -5.31 -16.75
CA SER A 114 30.38 -4.95 -15.66
C SER A 114 30.60 -6.14 -14.71
N PHE A 115 31.66 -6.09 -13.88
CA PHE A 115 31.89 -7.17 -12.90
C PHE A 115 30.71 -7.35 -11.92
N SER A 116 30.03 -6.26 -11.55
CA SER A 116 28.81 -6.33 -10.75
C SER A 116 27.67 -7.05 -11.47
N ASP A 117 27.55 -6.83 -12.78
CA ASP A 117 26.51 -7.46 -13.60
C ASP A 117 26.80 -8.95 -13.85
N GLN A 118 28.07 -9.32 -13.96
CA GLN A 118 28.51 -10.72 -14.12
C GLN A 118 28.31 -11.57 -12.87
N LYS A 119 28.40 -10.98 -11.67
CA LYS A 119 28.17 -11.70 -10.41
C LYS A 119 26.71 -11.81 -10.00
N SER A 120 25.82 -11.06 -10.60
CA SER A 120 24.39 -11.21 -10.40
C SER A 120 23.79 -12.41 -11.17
N SER A 121 24.60 -13.46 -11.40
CA SER A 121 24.25 -14.68 -12.14
C SER A 121 23.07 -15.50 -11.56
N CYS A 122 22.25 -14.91 -10.72
CA CYS A 122 21.05 -15.51 -10.16
C CYS A 122 19.79 -14.64 -10.31
N ALA A 123 19.78 -13.63 -11.16
CA ALA A 123 18.60 -12.81 -11.32
C ALA A 123 18.49 -12.19 -12.70
N ASP A 124 17.30 -12.24 -13.20
CA ASP A 124 16.82 -11.57 -14.40
C ASP A 124 17.46 -10.20 -14.60
N GLU A 125 17.88 -9.95 -15.83
CA GLU A 125 18.48 -8.71 -16.35
C GLU A 125 17.49 -7.53 -16.24
N THR A 126 17.24 -7.05 -15.05
CA THR A 126 16.65 -5.74 -14.87
C THR A 126 17.78 -4.72 -14.83
N GLU A 127 18.15 -4.25 -16.00
CA GLU A 127 19.09 -3.15 -16.18
C GLU A 127 18.66 -1.95 -15.31
N GLY A 128 19.56 -1.47 -14.44
CA GLY A 128 19.36 -0.26 -13.65
C GLY A 128 19.30 -0.41 -12.14
N ARG A 129 19.63 -1.57 -11.57
CA ARG A 129 19.69 -1.75 -10.10
C ARG A 129 20.96 -1.14 -9.50
N TRP A 130 20.75 -0.26 -8.53
CA TRP A 130 21.83 0.38 -7.76
C TRP A 130 21.94 -0.17 -6.34
N SER A 131 21.01 -0.99 -5.91
CA SER A 131 20.91 -1.56 -4.57
C SER A 131 20.85 -3.09 -4.65
N PRO A 132 21.41 -3.81 -3.69
CA PRO A 132 21.22 -5.25 -3.60
C PRO A 132 19.72 -5.58 -3.60
N PRO A 133 19.29 -6.58 -4.38
CA PRO A 133 17.89 -6.95 -4.47
C PRO A 133 17.38 -7.56 -3.15
N VAL A 134 16.22 -7.14 -2.72
CA VAL A 134 15.48 -7.80 -1.62
C VAL A 134 14.53 -8.80 -2.23
N ARG A 135 14.86 -10.08 -2.13
CA ARG A 135 14.06 -11.19 -2.65
C ARG A 135 13.16 -11.78 -1.58
N GLY A 136 11.95 -12.15 -1.98
CA GLY A 136 10.97 -12.74 -1.10
C GLY A 136 10.20 -11.71 -0.28
N LEU A 137 9.58 -12.18 0.80
CA LEU A 137 8.80 -11.38 1.71
C LEU A 137 9.55 -11.22 3.04
N LEU A 138 9.43 -10.06 3.64
CA LEU A 138 9.98 -9.78 4.97
C LEU A 138 8.85 -9.46 5.95
N ILE A 139 9.10 -9.73 7.21
CA ILE A 139 8.22 -9.29 8.30
C ILE A 139 8.73 -7.94 8.79
N GLY A 140 7.82 -6.98 8.87
CA GLY A 140 8.06 -5.67 9.44
C GLY A 140 7.15 -5.40 10.63
N LYS A 141 7.50 -4.41 11.44
CA LYS A 141 6.69 -3.90 12.54
C LYS A 141 6.37 -2.44 12.30
N VAL A 142 5.10 -2.07 12.37
CA VAL A 142 4.66 -0.68 12.19
C VAL A 142 5.18 0.17 13.34
N ILE A 143 5.83 1.30 13.02
CA ILE A 143 6.42 2.23 14.00
C ILE A 143 5.84 3.63 13.90
N GLY A 144 5.21 4.00 12.77
CA GLY A 144 4.59 5.32 12.59
C GLY A 144 3.63 5.37 11.41
N LEU A 145 2.61 6.21 11.53
CA LEU A 145 1.58 6.42 10.50
C LEU A 145 1.61 7.83 9.91
N GLU A 146 2.36 8.73 10.51
CA GLU A 146 2.40 10.14 10.18
C GLU A 146 3.78 10.56 9.66
N ASN A 147 3.85 11.76 9.10
CA ASN A 147 5.09 12.42 8.68
C ASN A 147 5.84 11.73 7.53
N ASP A 148 5.11 11.10 6.59
CA ASP A 148 5.73 10.59 5.35
C ASP A 148 6.49 11.73 4.64
N PRO A 149 7.82 11.63 4.47
CA PRO A 149 8.63 12.71 3.88
C PRO A 149 8.26 13.08 2.45
N GLN A 150 7.59 12.18 1.73
CA GLN A 150 7.17 12.40 0.34
C GLN A 150 5.67 12.70 0.20
N GLY A 151 4.89 12.64 1.29
CA GLY A 151 3.44 12.82 1.23
C GLY A 151 2.72 11.80 0.34
N ALA A 152 3.26 10.59 0.21
CA ALA A 152 2.77 9.53 -0.67
C ALA A 152 1.90 8.49 0.06
N PHE A 153 1.33 8.86 1.22
CA PHE A 153 0.48 8.01 2.06
C PHE A 153 1.16 6.69 2.49
N ARG A 154 2.48 6.76 2.73
CA ARG A 154 3.26 5.64 3.24
C ARG A 154 3.26 5.65 4.77
N ILE A 155 3.51 4.49 5.34
CA ILE A 155 3.70 4.33 6.79
C ILE A 155 5.11 3.85 7.09
N ALA A 156 5.59 4.19 8.27
CA ALA A 156 6.91 3.84 8.74
C ALA A 156 6.91 2.42 9.34
N VAL A 157 7.84 1.59 8.89
CA VAL A 157 7.99 0.19 9.30
C VAL A 157 9.45 -0.08 9.63
N SER A 158 9.71 -0.77 10.74
CA SER A 158 11.01 -1.36 11.05
C SER A 158 11.07 -2.82 10.60
N ILE A 159 12.24 -3.28 10.18
CA ILE A 159 12.48 -4.67 9.81
C ILE A 159 13.42 -5.29 10.83
N PRO A 160 12.94 -6.13 11.77
CA PRO A 160 13.73 -6.64 12.90
C PRO A 160 14.94 -7.49 12.50
N ILE A 161 14.93 -8.13 11.34
CA ILE A 161 16.04 -8.97 10.86
C ILE A 161 17.26 -8.13 10.40
N LEU A 162 17.06 -6.83 10.14
CA LEU A 162 18.15 -5.92 9.86
C LEU A 162 18.62 -5.35 11.20
N GLU A 163 19.73 -5.81 11.73
CA GLU A 163 20.26 -5.54 13.08
C GLU A 163 20.46 -4.05 13.47
N SER A 164 20.21 -3.11 12.56
CA SER A 164 20.26 -1.67 12.84
C SER A 164 18.90 -1.18 13.36
N GLN A 165 18.80 -0.84 14.63
CA GLN A 165 17.60 -0.33 15.30
C GLN A 165 17.03 0.98 14.70
N ASP A 166 17.76 1.64 13.80
CA ASP A 166 17.44 2.96 13.25
C ASP A 166 17.01 2.94 11.79
N GLN A 167 16.80 1.78 11.16
CA GLN A 167 16.34 1.75 9.76
C GLN A 167 14.81 1.74 9.68
N GLU A 168 14.28 2.94 9.53
CA GLU A 168 12.91 3.20 9.17
C GLU A 168 12.72 3.06 7.65
N ILE A 169 11.78 2.23 7.23
CA ILE A 169 11.38 2.08 5.83
C ILE A 169 9.96 2.61 5.66
N TRP A 170 9.79 3.49 4.67
CA TRP A 170 8.48 4.01 4.31
C TRP A 170 7.82 3.12 3.26
N ALA A 171 6.72 2.46 3.63
CA ALA A 171 6.02 1.51 2.80
C ALA A 171 4.60 1.97 2.46
N ARG A 172 4.17 1.76 1.19
CA ARG A 172 2.77 1.91 0.80
C ARG A 172 1.96 0.71 1.27
N ILE A 173 0.65 0.86 1.43
CA ILE A 173 -0.23 -0.24 1.79
C ILE A 173 -1.02 -0.68 0.55
N ALA A 174 -1.04 -1.98 0.30
CA ALA A 174 -1.93 -2.59 -0.70
C ALA A 174 -3.31 -2.79 -0.07
N HIS A 175 -4.22 -1.86 -0.31
CA HIS A 175 -5.62 -1.99 0.10
C HIS A 175 -6.42 -2.82 -0.92
N PRO A 176 -7.49 -3.53 -0.53
CA PRO A 176 -8.37 -4.25 -1.44
C PRO A 176 -9.01 -3.37 -2.52
N ASP A 177 -9.33 -2.12 -2.20
CA ASP A 177 -9.71 -1.06 -3.13
C ASP A 177 -9.03 0.24 -2.73
N ALA A 178 -8.43 0.93 -3.71
CA ALA A 178 -7.81 2.23 -3.52
C ALA A 178 -7.94 3.06 -4.80
N GLY A 179 -8.50 4.26 -4.70
CA GLY A 179 -8.68 5.18 -5.80
C GLY A 179 -8.69 6.63 -5.33
N ASP A 180 -8.95 7.56 -6.24
CA ASP A 180 -9.04 8.97 -5.88
C ASP A 180 -10.20 9.19 -4.91
N GLN A 181 -9.89 9.55 -3.67
CA GLN A 181 -10.80 9.80 -2.55
C GLN A 181 -11.81 8.68 -2.27
N ARG A 182 -11.50 7.43 -2.62
CA ARG A 182 -12.32 6.24 -2.37
C ARG A 182 -11.46 5.02 -2.07
N GLY A 183 -12.04 4.02 -1.40
CA GLY A 183 -11.38 2.75 -1.14
C GLY A 183 -11.82 2.08 0.17
N MET A 184 -11.29 0.90 0.41
CA MET A 184 -11.41 0.18 1.67
C MET A 184 -10.14 0.42 2.49
N ILE A 185 -10.20 1.33 3.45
CA ILE A 185 -9.04 1.84 4.16
C ILE A 185 -9.00 1.27 5.58
N PHE A 186 -8.01 0.40 5.83
CA PHE A 186 -7.66 -0.14 7.14
C PHE A 186 -6.15 -0.02 7.32
N TYR A 187 -5.72 0.99 8.07
CA TYR A 187 -4.32 1.12 8.46
C TYR A 187 -4.03 0.18 9.62
N PRO A 188 -2.90 -0.54 9.61
CA PRO A 188 -2.45 -1.31 10.78
C PRO A 188 -2.10 -0.36 11.93
N GLU A 189 -2.20 -0.86 13.15
CA GLU A 189 -1.83 -0.08 14.33
C GLU A 189 -0.32 -0.09 14.57
N ILE A 190 0.18 0.93 15.27
CA ILE A 190 1.58 0.96 15.71
C ILE A 190 1.85 -0.27 16.58
N GLY A 191 2.86 -1.03 16.22
CA GLY A 191 3.22 -2.28 16.87
C GLY A 191 2.76 -3.54 16.15
N ASP A 192 1.87 -3.42 15.16
CA ASP A 192 1.41 -4.57 14.37
C ASP A 192 2.51 -5.16 13.49
N GLU A 193 2.47 -6.47 13.31
CA GLU A 193 3.30 -7.21 12.37
C GLU A 193 2.68 -7.15 10.97
N VAL A 194 3.52 -6.80 9.98
CA VAL A 194 3.11 -6.66 8.58
C VAL A 194 4.03 -7.43 7.65
N VAL A 195 3.48 -7.89 6.54
CA VAL A 195 4.23 -8.55 5.47
C VAL A 195 4.65 -7.50 4.45
N LEU A 196 5.94 -7.41 4.18
CA LEU A 196 6.54 -6.51 3.22
C LEU A 196 6.93 -7.25 1.96
N GLY A 197 6.49 -6.75 0.81
CA GLY A 197 7.04 -7.05 -0.50
C GLY A 197 7.78 -5.83 -1.04
N PHE A 198 8.62 -6.03 -2.07
CA PHE A 198 9.43 -4.97 -2.67
C PHE A 198 9.22 -4.95 -4.18
N LEU A 199 8.76 -3.81 -4.71
CA LEU A 199 8.55 -3.66 -6.14
C LEU A 199 9.90 -3.70 -6.87
N ASN A 200 10.00 -4.54 -7.88
CA ASN A 200 11.25 -4.80 -8.60
C ASN A 200 12.43 -5.21 -7.67
N GLU A 201 12.13 -5.83 -6.51
CA GLU A 201 13.10 -6.19 -5.49
C GLU A 201 13.94 -4.99 -4.98
N ASP A 202 13.49 -3.75 -5.18
CA ASP A 202 14.16 -2.54 -4.71
C ASP A 202 13.77 -2.26 -3.25
N PRO A 203 14.75 -2.23 -2.31
CA PRO A 203 14.46 -1.99 -0.89
C PRO A 203 13.80 -0.64 -0.60
N ARG A 204 13.84 0.31 -1.54
CA ARG A 204 13.23 1.64 -1.40
C ARG A 204 11.75 1.66 -1.76
N ASP A 205 11.25 0.62 -2.43
CA ASP A 205 9.86 0.51 -2.90
C ASP A 205 9.10 -0.58 -2.14
N ALA A 206 9.10 -0.47 -0.83
CA ALA A 206 8.39 -1.38 0.05
C ALA A 206 6.86 -1.22 -0.08
N VAL A 207 6.15 -2.34 -0.04
CA VAL A 207 4.69 -2.41 -0.01
C VAL A 207 4.25 -3.36 1.08
N ILE A 208 3.35 -2.92 1.96
CA ILE A 208 2.68 -3.76 2.93
C ILE A 208 1.58 -4.52 2.19
N LEU A 209 1.64 -5.85 2.23
CA LEU A 209 0.70 -6.75 1.58
C LEU A 209 -0.43 -7.18 2.52
N GLY A 210 -0.24 -7.05 3.83
CA GLY A 210 -1.21 -7.38 4.86
C GLY A 210 -0.57 -7.42 6.25
N SER A 211 -1.40 -7.66 7.27
CA SER A 211 -0.97 -7.82 8.66
C SER A 211 -1.01 -9.29 9.08
N LEU A 212 -0.21 -9.67 10.07
CA LEU A 212 -0.14 -11.01 10.61
C LEU A 212 -0.64 -11.03 12.06
N ASN A 213 -1.44 -12.05 12.39
CA ASN A 213 -1.69 -12.41 13.78
C ASN A 213 -0.57 -13.33 14.27
N SER A 214 -0.24 -13.21 15.55
CA SER A 214 0.76 -14.03 16.23
C SER A 214 0.31 -14.39 17.65
N SER A 215 1.12 -15.14 18.38
CA SER A 215 0.84 -15.42 19.80
C SER A 215 0.88 -14.17 20.67
N ALA A 216 1.63 -13.13 20.25
CA ALA A 216 1.66 -11.84 20.91
C ALA A 216 0.48 -10.94 20.50
N ASN A 217 0.01 -11.06 19.26
CA ASN A 217 -1.12 -10.33 18.68
C ASN A 217 -2.17 -11.33 18.16
N PRO A 218 -2.95 -11.97 19.06
CA PRO A 218 -3.88 -13.03 18.67
C PRO A 218 -5.05 -12.48 17.83
N SER A 219 -5.59 -13.36 16.99
CA SER A 219 -6.81 -13.05 16.24
C SER A 219 -8.00 -12.86 17.18
N PRO A 220 -8.92 -11.90 16.91
CA PRO A 220 -10.15 -11.74 17.67
C PRO A 220 -11.10 -12.95 17.59
N LEU A 221 -10.95 -13.77 16.53
CA LEU A 221 -11.67 -15.02 16.36
C LEU A 221 -10.66 -16.18 16.35
N THR A 222 -10.89 -17.16 17.22
CA THR A 222 -10.10 -18.41 17.21
C THR A 222 -10.49 -19.23 16.00
N PRO A 223 -9.56 -19.62 15.11
CA PRO A 223 -9.85 -20.49 13.98
C PRO A 223 -10.45 -21.82 14.41
N LYS A 224 -11.46 -22.28 13.68
CA LYS A 224 -12.09 -23.59 13.83
C LYS A 224 -12.32 -24.19 12.44
N ASP A 225 -12.32 -25.51 12.35
CA ASP A 225 -12.50 -26.21 11.07
C ASP A 225 -13.87 -25.91 10.42
N GLU A 226 -14.90 -25.71 11.23
CA GLU A 226 -16.25 -25.32 10.74
C GLU A 226 -16.28 -23.93 10.11
N ASN A 227 -15.41 -23.04 10.55
CA ASN A 227 -15.22 -21.69 10.02
C ASN A 227 -16.53 -20.88 9.82
N PHE A 228 -17.48 -21.02 10.72
CA PHE A 228 -18.78 -20.35 10.59
C PHE A 228 -18.70 -18.84 10.82
N LYS A 229 -17.72 -18.33 11.55
CA LYS A 229 -17.65 -16.89 11.90
C LYS A 229 -16.61 -16.15 11.09
N LYS A 230 -17.02 -15.02 10.52
CA LYS A 230 -16.15 -14.02 9.89
C LYS A 230 -16.43 -12.67 10.56
N ALA A 231 -15.39 -11.86 10.78
CA ALA A 231 -15.60 -10.58 11.44
C ALA A 231 -14.64 -9.49 10.96
N ILE A 232 -15.11 -8.26 11.06
CA ILE A 232 -14.27 -7.06 11.09
C ILE A 232 -14.33 -6.56 12.54
N VAL A 233 -13.16 -6.45 13.18
CA VAL A 233 -13.06 -5.97 14.56
C VAL A 233 -12.06 -4.82 14.60
N THR A 234 -12.48 -3.69 15.11
CA THR A 234 -11.63 -2.51 15.26
C THR A 234 -10.90 -2.51 16.60
N LYS A 235 -9.87 -1.70 16.74
CA LYS A 235 -9.08 -1.52 17.97
C LYS A 235 -9.95 -1.20 19.20
N SER A 236 -11.01 -0.41 19.03
CA SER A 236 -11.94 -0.06 20.10
C SER A 236 -12.94 -1.17 20.42
N GLY A 237 -12.91 -2.30 19.71
CA GLY A 237 -13.84 -3.42 19.90
C GLY A 237 -15.19 -3.26 19.19
N MET A 238 -15.35 -2.31 18.25
CA MET A 238 -16.50 -2.31 17.34
C MET A 238 -16.40 -3.51 16.41
N GLN A 239 -17.52 -4.18 16.17
CA GLN A 239 -17.56 -5.43 15.42
C GLN A 239 -18.62 -5.43 14.34
N LEU A 240 -18.29 -6.02 13.21
CA LEU A 240 -19.22 -6.53 12.21
C LEU A 240 -18.97 -8.03 12.08
N VAL A 241 -19.95 -8.84 12.45
CA VAL A 241 -19.82 -10.31 12.49
C VAL A 241 -20.82 -10.94 11.54
N PHE A 242 -20.36 -11.90 10.76
CA PHE A 242 -21.19 -12.83 9.99
C PHE A 242 -21.11 -14.20 10.66
N ASP A 243 -22.26 -14.80 10.93
CA ASP A 243 -22.36 -16.17 11.45
C ASP A 243 -23.11 -17.04 10.45
N GLU A 244 -22.39 -17.94 9.81
CA GLU A 244 -22.91 -18.82 8.76
C GLU A 244 -23.80 -19.93 9.33
N ASP A 245 -23.60 -20.32 10.59
CA ASP A 245 -24.43 -21.34 11.24
C ASP A 245 -25.80 -20.76 11.59
N GLU A 246 -25.85 -19.57 12.19
CA GLU A 246 -27.08 -18.87 12.53
C GLU A 246 -27.68 -18.10 11.33
N ILE A 247 -26.95 -18.01 10.22
CA ILE A 247 -27.27 -17.18 9.05
C ILE A 247 -27.61 -15.78 9.53
N SER A 248 -26.66 -15.17 10.23
CA SER A 248 -26.87 -13.87 10.86
C SER A 248 -25.76 -12.87 10.58
N ILE A 249 -26.14 -11.60 10.60
CA ILE A 249 -25.23 -10.45 10.53
C ILE A 249 -25.46 -9.61 11.78
N GLU A 250 -24.37 -9.22 12.42
CA GLU A 250 -24.43 -8.44 13.66
C GLU A 250 -23.41 -7.30 13.65
N ILE A 251 -23.87 -6.09 13.97
CA ILE A 251 -23.04 -4.91 14.22
C ILE A 251 -23.16 -4.60 15.71
N LYS A 252 -22.00 -4.55 16.39
CA LYS A 252 -21.93 -4.27 17.83
C LYS A 252 -20.94 -3.16 18.16
N THR A 253 -21.28 -2.38 19.17
CA THR A 253 -20.32 -1.49 19.83
C THR A 253 -20.00 -2.02 21.23
N PRO A 254 -18.83 -1.68 21.82
CA PRO A 254 -18.49 -2.11 23.17
C PRO A 254 -19.48 -1.67 24.25
N GLY A 255 -20.18 -0.56 24.02
CA GLY A 255 -21.22 -0.04 24.92
C GLY A 255 -22.54 -0.81 24.90
N GLY A 256 -22.69 -1.80 23.99
CA GLY A 256 -23.91 -2.62 23.92
C GLY A 256 -24.96 -2.13 22.93
N ASN A 257 -24.65 -1.15 22.08
CA ASN A 257 -25.52 -0.84 20.92
C ASN A 257 -25.36 -1.94 19.88
N GLN A 258 -26.48 -2.40 19.31
CA GLN A 258 -26.50 -3.54 18.41
C GLN A 258 -27.51 -3.35 17.26
N ILE A 259 -27.14 -3.82 16.08
CA ILE A 259 -28.03 -4.06 14.96
C ILE A 259 -27.84 -5.51 14.55
N SER A 260 -28.89 -6.30 14.45
CA SER A 260 -28.81 -7.71 14.05
C SER A 260 -29.89 -8.10 13.06
N VAL A 261 -29.51 -8.97 12.15
CA VAL A 261 -30.40 -9.68 11.23
C VAL A 261 -30.12 -11.16 11.42
N ASN A 262 -31.13 -11.94 11.83
CA ASN A 262 -31.02 -13.38 12.01
C ASN A 262 -32.10 -14.08 11.20
N GLU A 263 -31.67 -14.82 10.19
CA GLU A 263 -32.56 -15.52 9.28
C GLU A 263 -33.21 -16.75 9.96
N ARG A 264 -32.44 -17.46 10.77
CA ARG A 264 -32.91 -18.68 11.45
C ARG A 264 -34.04 -18.33 12.44
N GLU A 265 -33.88 -17.28 13.20
CA GLU A 265 -34.88 -16.77 14.13
C GLU A 265 -35.95 -15.92 13.46
N LYS A 266 -35.71 -15.48 12.22
CA LYS A 266 -36.58 -14.53 11.46
C LYS A 266 -36.73 -13.20 12.18
N ILE A 267 -35.65 -12.65 12.73
CA ILE A 267 -35.64 -11.43 13.53
C ILE A 267 -34.70 -10.40 12.87
N VAL A 268 -35.19 -9.17 12.78
CA VAL A 268 -34.37 -7.97 12.59
C VAL A 268 -34.54 -7.09 13.82
N MET A 269 -33.41 -6.74 14.46
CA MET A 269 -33.43 -6.01 15.71
C MET A 269 -32.39 -4.88 15.75
N MET A 270 -32.79 -3.76 16.29
CA MET A 270 -31.95 -2.66 16.72
C MET A 270 -32.13 -2.45 18.21
N SER A 271 -31.07 -2.39 18.99
CA SER A 271 -31.15 -2.13 20.43
C SER A 271 -29.97 -1.26 20.87
N ASP A 272 -30.20 -0.50 21.94
CA ASP A 272 -29.17 0.30 22.58
C ASP A 272 -28.86 -0.16 24.01
N GLN A 273 -27.79 0.37 24.56
CA GLN A 273 -27.34 0.11 25.94
C GLN A 273 -28.35 0.54 27.01
N SER A 274 -29.34 1.37 26.67
CA SER A 274 -30.39 1.87 27.60
C SER A 274 -31.64 1.00 27.58
N GLY A 275 -31.68 -0.05 26.76
CA GLY A 275 -32.80 -0.97 26.63
C GLY A 275 -33.89 -0.52 25.66
N ASN A 276 -33.68 0.55 24.89
CA ASN A 276 -34.54 0.88 23.76
C ASN A 276 -34.38 -0.14 22.66
N ARG A 277 -35.47 -0.55 21.99
CA ARG A 277 -35.39 -1.50 20.89
C ARG A 277 -36.46 -1.28 19.82
N VAL A 278 -36.07 -1.63 18.61
CA VAL A 278 -36.95 -1.86 17.46
C VAL A 278 -36.79 -3.30 17.05
N LYS A 279 -37.82 -4.09 17.03
CA LYS A 279 -37.80 -5.50 16.65
C LYS A 279 -38.84 -5.76 15.57
N LEU A 280 -38.42 -6.45 14.53
CA LEU A 280 -39.30 -6.98 13.50
C LEU A 280 -39.21 -8.50 13.59
N ASP A 281 -40.35 -9.16 13.72
CA ASP A 281 -40.45 -10.62 13.74
C ASP A 281 -41.72 -11.09 13.03
N PRO A 282 -42.00 -12.41 12.93
CA PRO A 282 -43.22 -12.91 12.28
C PRO A 282 -44.49 -12.44 12.90
N ASN A 283 -44.47 -11.91 14.12
CA ASN A 283 -45.67 -11.38 14.80
C ASN A 283 -45.90 -9.90 14.50
N GLY A 284 -44.90 -9.19 13.96
CA GLY A 284 -44.99 -7.79 13.61
C GLY A 284 -43.82 -6.92 14.01
N ILE A 285 -44.09 -5.65 14.27
CA ILE A 285 -43.11 -4.63 14.64
C ILE A 285 -43.34 -4.19 16.08
N GLU A 286 -42.33 -4.25 16.91
CA GLU A 286 -42.30 -3.78 18.29
C GLU A 286 -41.35 -2.58 18.42
N LEU A 287 -41.90 -1.47 18.96
CA LEU A 287 -41.12 -0.33 19.44
C LEU A 287 -41.20 -0.30 20.96
N TYR A 288 -40.08 -0.37 21.62
CA TYR A 288 -40.01 -0.40 23.08
C TYR A 288 -38.95 0.58 23.61
N SER A 289 -39.35 1.33 24.64
CA SER A 289 -38.43 2.15 25.42
C SER A 289 -38.80 2.06 26.91
N PRO A 290 -37.81 1.87 27.81
CA PRO A 290 -38.04 1.93 29.25
C PRO A 290 -38.34 3.35 29.75
N LYS A 291 -38.17 4.38 28.92
CA LYS A 291 -38.37 5.79 29.27
C LYS A 291 -39.51 6.44 28.47
N SER A 292 -39.25 6.83 27.26
CA SER A 292 -40.22 7.56 26.42
C SER A 292 -40.05 7.25 24.95
N ILE A 293 -41.13 7.26 24.21
CA ILE A 293 -41.17 7.28 22.76
C ILE A 293 -41.83 8.58 22.32
N GLN A 294 -41.14 9.37 21.50
CA GLN A 294 -41.67 10.59 20.93
C GLN A 294 -41.80 10.42 19.42
N ILE A 295 -43.01 10.70 18.89
CA ILE A 295 -43.28 10.68 17.46
C ILE A 295 -43.68 12.09 17.06
N THR A 296 -42.86 12.74 16.22
CA THR A 296 -43.11 14.12 15.77
C THR A 296 -42.95 14.17 14.26
N SER A 297 -43.84 14.86 13.58
CA SER A 297 -43.77 15.15 12.14
C SER A 297 -44.08 16.62 11.91
N GLU A 298 -43.42 17.26 10.98
CA GLU A 298 -43.70 18.63 10.55
C GLU A 298 -44.98 18.73 9.66
N SER A 299 -45.43 17.59 9.11
CA SER A 299 -46.59 17.53 8.21
C SER A 299 -47.74 16.72 8.81
N GLU A 300 -47.63 15.41 8.80
CA GLU A 300 -48.74 14.53 9.20
C GLU A 300 -48.21 13.30 9.95
N VAL A 301 -48.94 12.85 10.97
CA VAL A 301 -48.82 11.52 11.58
C VAL A 301 -50.13 10.80 11.37
N LYS A 302 -50.14 9.72 10.59
CA LYS A 302 -51.31 8.91 10.31
C LYS A 302 -51.18 7.51 10.91
N ILE A 303 -52.15 7.12 11.74
CA ILE A 303 -52.24 5.79 12.35
C ILE A 303 -53.50 5.12 11.82
N GLN A 304 -53.38 3.99 11.16
CA GLN A 304 -54.48 3.26 10.56
C GLN A 304 -54.32 1.75 10.84
N GLY A 305 -55.39 1.10 11.26
CA GLY A 305 -55.46 -0.33 11.50
C GLY A 305 -56.88 -0.80 11.59
N THR A 306 -57.12 -2.11 11.50
CA THR A 306 -58.43 -2.73 11.74
C THR A 306 -58.88 -2.48 13.18
N THR A 307 -57.94 -2.52 14.11
CA THR A 307 -58.14 -2.18 15.53
C THR A 307 -56.98 -1.28 15.95
N ILE A 308 -57.28 -0.23 16.66
CA ILE A 308 -56.32 0.69 17.28
C ILE A 308 -56.62 0.72 18.78
N GLU A 309 -55.69 0.35 19.63
CA GLU A 309 -55.79 0.42 21.08
C GLU A 309 -54.79 1.44 21.61
N ILE A 310 -55.26 2.41 22.40
CA ILE A 310 -54.43 3.41 23.06
C ILE A 310 -54.73 3.33 24.56
N GLN A 311 -53.76 2.91 25.33
CA GLN A 311 -53.90 2.73 26.77
C GLN A 311 -52.88 3.57 27.55
N ALA A 312 -53.32 4.30 28.54
CA ALA A 312 -52.49 5.07 29.46
C ALA A 312 -52.82 4.68 30.90
N GLN A 313 -51.81 4.38 31.71
CA GLN A 313 -51.99 4.04 33.14
C GLN A 313 -52.35 5.27 33.99
N ALA A 314 -51.96 6.47 33.58
CA ALA A 314 -52.23 7.71 34.31
C ALA A 314 -53.10 8.66 33.50
N ASN A 315 -52.56 9.34 32.52
CA ASN A 315 -53.28 10.36 31.78
C ASN A 315 -53.15 10.14 30.26
N LEU A 316 -54.28 10.21 29.57
CA LEU A 316 -54.32 10.35 28.10
C LEU A 316 -54.74 11.77 27.76
N LYS A 317 -53.92 12.51 27.02
CA LYS A 317 -54.28 13.85 26.48
C LYS A 317 -54.29 13.75 24.96
N ALA A 318 -55.42 14.14 24.36
CA ALA A 318 -55.54 14.33 22.92
C ALA A 318 -56.03 15.77 22.70
N GLU A 319 -55.27 16.56 21.94
CA GLU A 319 -55.53 17.99 21.75
C GLU A 319 -55.26 18.37 20.29
N GLY A 320 -56.16 19.11 19.70
CA GLY A 320 -56.03 19.71 18.38
C GLY A 320 -56.32 21.21 18.45
N SER A 321 -55.41 22.06 18.01
CA SER A 321 -55.56 23.53 18.08
C SER A 321 -56.65 24.06 17.16
N ALA A 322 -56.95 23.41 16.06
CA ALA A 322 -57.99 23.80 15.10
C ALA A 322 -59.31 22.98 15.24
N GLY A 323 -59.18 21.74 15.72
CA GLY A 323 -60.31 20.84 15.93
C GLY A 323 -59.79 19.43 16.34
N ALA A 324 -60.67 18.72 17.03
CA ALA A 324 -60.55 17.32 17.34
C ALA A 324 -61.89 16.63 17.04
N GLU A 325 -61.83 15.56 16.22
CA GLU A 325 -63.07 14.82 15.86
C GLU A 325 -62.93 13.38 16.36
N LEU A 326 -63.96 12.88 16.99
CA LEU A 326 -64.10 11.48 17.35
C LEU A 326 -65.49 11.00 16.77
N SER A 327 -65.39 10.24 15.69
CA SER A 327 -66.60 9.76 14.99
C SER A 327 -66.58 8.23 14.85
N SER A 328 -67.79 7.63 14.80
CA SER A 328 -67.95 6.18 14.58
C SER A 328 -69.25 5.96 13.80
N SER A 329 -69.24 5.01 12.86
CA SER A 329 -70.45 4.51 12.20
C SER A 329 -71.34 3.63 13.14
N GLY A 330 -70.78 3.21 14.25
CA GLY A 330 -71.49 2.45 15.29
C GLY A 330 -71.68 3.27 16.58
N VAL A 331 -71.34 2.66 17.72
CA VAL A 331 -71.51 3.31 19.02
C VAL A 331 -70.16 3.93 19.48
N THR A 332 -70.22 5.20 19.88
CA THR A 332 -69.15 5.85 20.64
C THR A 332 -69.48 5.81 22.11
N THR A 333 -68.68 5.19 22.94
CA THR A 333 -68.89 5.10 24.38
C THR A 333 -67.79 5.89 25.11
N VAL A 334 -68.25 6.89 25.91
CA VAL A 334 -67.34 7.63 26.82
C VAL A 334 -67.80 7.32 28.26
N LYS A 335 -66.85 6.82 29.09
CA LYS A 335 -67.13 6.49 30.48
C LYS A 335 -66.14 7.22 31.38
N GLY A 336 -66.63 7.77 32.47
CA GLY A 336 -65.79 8.39 33.51
C GLY A 336 -66.60 8.63 34.77
N SER A 337 -65.99 8.79 35.93
CA SER A 337 -66.69 9.20 37.17
C SER A 337 -67.23 10.60 37.05
N LEU A 338 -66.66 11.46 36.25
CA LEU A 338 -67.14 12.77 35.85
C LEU A 338 -66.84 12.98 34.37
N ILE A 339 -67.82 13.39 33.57
CA ILE A 339 -67.66 13.78 32.17
C ILE A 339 -68.04 15.24 32.09
N GLN A 340 -67.15 16.13 31.67
CA GLN A 340 -67.38 17.54 31.49
C GLN A 340 -67.30 17.86 29.99
N ILE A 341 -68.35 18.41 29.44
CA ILE A 341 -68.49 18.86 28.04
C ILE A 341 -68.79 20.33 28.10
N ASN A 342 -67.93 21.19 27.56
CA ASN A 342 -68.06 22.62 27.52
C ASN A 342 -68.52 23.09 26.14
#